data_841a0abbb72429da863be0c2ffdb1600
#
_entry.id   841a0abbb72429da863be0c2ffdb1600
#
_cell.length_a   1.000
_cell.length_b   1.000
_cell.length_c   1.000
_cell.angle_alpha   90.00
_cell.angle_beta   90.00
_cell.angle_gamma   90.00
#
_symmetry.space_group_name_H-M   'P 1'
#
loop_
_entity.id
_entity.type
_entity.pdbx_description
1 polymer ?
#
loop_
_entity_poly.entity_id
_entity_poly.type
_entity_poly.pdbx_seq_one_letter_code
_entity_poly.pdbx_strand_id
1 'polypeptide(L)'
;MNEKLNNVEWSFTQETGCLTITGTGKMQNWAEHQERPWEEIRDEIRRVRICVGMESVGDCAFQNCTSLKEVELPETLVYLGVYSFRGCTALRDVKLPEGICIICAKAFHNCSALEKVELPVSLKNIDMRAFAKDEALHTVIYHGTEAQWE
;
A
#
# COMPACT_ATOMS: atom_id res chain seq x y z
N MET A 1 5.78 3.93 20.10
CA MET A 1 6.82 2.99 19.62
C MET A 1 7.49 3.54 18.38
N ASN A 2 8.80 3.58 18.40
CA ASN A 2 9.62 3.96 17.25
C ASN A 2 10.71 2.92 17.08
N GLU A 3 10.90 2.51 15.84
CA GLU A 3 11.96 1.57 15.50
C GLU A 3 12.63 1.99 14.20
N LYS A 4 13.92 1.74 14.09
CA LYS A 4 14.69 2.06 12.90
C LYS A 4 15.10 0.80 12.16
N LEU A 5 14.78 0.76 10.86
CA LEU A 5 15.09 -0.35 9.98
C LEU A 5 15.91 0.16 8.80
N ASN A 6 17.23 0.00 8.86
CA ASN A 6 18.09 0.48 7.79
C ASN A 6 17.85 1.96 7.47
N ASN A 7 17.07 2.22 6.41
CA ASN A 7 16.71 3.56 5.93
C ASN A 7 15.31 4.02 6.37
N VAL A 8 14.65 3.26 7.23
CA VAL A 8 13.24 3.48 7.57
C VAL A 8 13.05 3.58 9.08
N GLU A 9 12.26 4.55 9.49
CA GLU A 9 11.79 4.69 10.87
C GLU A 9 10.27 4.61 10.86
N TRP A 10 9.69 4.04 11.91
CA TRP A 10 8.24 3.99 12.05
C TRP A 10 7.79 4.37 13.45
N SER A 11 6.59 4.88 13.53
CA SER A 11 5.93 5.20 14.81
C SER A 11 4.45 4.88 14.71
N PHE A 12 3.84 4.56 15.84
CA PHE A 12 2.42 4.24 15.92
C PHE A 12 1.73 5.08 16.97
N THR A 13 0.62 5.70 16.59
CA THR A 13 -0.23 6.50 17.50
C THR A 13 -1.49 5.71 17.80
N GLN A 14 -1.59 5.19 19.00
CA GLN A 14 -2.68 4.29 19.40
C GLN A 14 -4.06 4.92 19.33
N GLU A 15 -4.20 6.19 19.72
CA GLU A 15 -5.49 6.88 19.71
C GLU A 15 -6.11 6.94 18.31
N THR A 16 -5.29 7.14 17.29
CA THR A 16 -5.75 7.25 15.90
C THR A 16 -5.62 5.96 15.10
N GLY A 17 -4.83 5.01 15.60
CA GLY A 17 -4.48 3.80 14.86
C GLY A 17 -3.57 4.10 13.66
N CYS A 18 -2.81 5.19 13.72
CA CYS A 18 -1.97 5.61 12.61
C CYS A 18 -0.53 5.10 12.75
N LEU A 19 -0.12 4.31 11.76
CA LEU A 19 1.27 3.90 11.57
C LEU A 19 1.90 4.88 10.58
N THR A 20 2.93 5.60 11.03
CA THR A 20 3.67 6.56 10.21
C THR A 20 5.04 6.01 9.86
N ILE A 21 5.39 6.03 8.60
CA ILE A 21 6.68 5.56 8.09
C ILE A 21 7.42 6.72 7.45
N THR A 22 8.65 6.95 7.91
CA THR A 22 9.53 7.97 7.39
C THR A 22 10.85 7.34 6.96
N GLY A 23 11.55 7.99 6.05
CA GLY A 23 12.84 7.50 5.58
C GLY A 23 13.08 7.87 4.13
N THR A 24 14.08 7.24 3.54
CA THR A 24 14.47 7.47 2.14
C THR A 24 14.76 6.14 1.44
N GLY A 25 14.51 6.14 0.13
CA GLY A 25 14.78 4.98 -0.70
C GLY A 25 13.74 3.87 -0.60
N LYS A 26 14.16 2.66 -0.87
CA LYS A 26 13.28 1.51 -0.93
C LYS A 26 13.03 0.92 0.45
N MET A 27 11.78 0.60 0.74
CA MET A 27 11.42 -0.14 1.94
C MET A 27 11.90 -1.59 1.82
N GLN A 28 12.29 -2.20 2.95
CA GLN A 28 12.63 -3.61 3.01
C GLN A 28 11.47 -4.48 2.51
N ASN A 29 11.79 -5.62 1.90
CA ASN A 29 10.82 -6.65 1.54
C ASN A 29 10.79 -7.72 2.63
N TRP A 30 9.61 -8.27 2.89
CA TRP A 30 9.42 -9.40 3.82
C TRP A 30 8.86 -10.59 3.08
N ALA A 31 9.18 -11.78 3.56
CA ALA A 31 8.52 -13.00 3.09
C ALA A 31 7.10 -13.08 3.69
N GLU A 32 6.23 -13.86 3.07
CA GLU A 32 4.81 -13.95 3.45
C GLU A 32 4.60 -14.29 4.94
N HIS A 33 5.44 -15.16 5.48
CA HIS A 33 5.36 -15.61 6.88
C HIS A 33 6.37 -14.95 7.80
N GLN A 34 7.14 -13.98 7.30
CA GLN A 34 8.13 -13.25 8.08
C GLN A 34 7.43 -12.14 8.87
N GLU A 35 7.79 -11.99 10.15
CA GLU A 35 7.25 -10.90 10.96
C GLU A 35 7.77 -9.54 10.51
N ARG A 36 6.87 -8.57 10.39
CA ARG A 36 7.20 -7.16 10.17
C ARG A 36 7.38 -6.48 11.52
N PRO A 37 8.09 -5.35 11.58
CA PRO A 37 8.29 -4.63 12.84
C PRO A 37 7.01 -4.27 13.58
N TRP A 38 5.92 -4.04 12.84
CA TRP A 38 4.61 -3.68 13.38
C TRP A 38 3.65 -4.87 13.52
N GLU A 39 4.16 -6.09 13.52
CA GLU A 39 3.33 -7.29 13.59
C GLU A 39 2.42 -7.34 14.81
N GLU A 40 2.94 -6.95 15.98
CA GLU A 40 2.18 -6.96 17.22
C GLU A 40 0.99 -6.00 17.22
N ILE A 41 1.07 -4.91 16.47
CA ILE A 41 0.00 -3.91 16.38
C ILE A 41 -0.78 -4.00 15.08
N ARG A 42 -0.51 -5.00 14.25
CA ARG A 42 -1.11 -5.13 12.92
C ARG A 42 -2.62 -4.93 12.91
N ASP A 43 -3.33 -5.57 13.82
CA ASP A 43 -4.79 -5.52 13.85
C ASP A 43 -5.33 -4.19 14.40
N GLU A 44 -4.47 -3.34 14.94
CA GLU A 44 -4.82 -2.01 15.43
C GLU A 44 -4.55 -0.91 14.42
N ILE A 45 -3.85 -1.23 13.33
CA ILE A 45 -3.51 -0.25 12.28
C ILE A 45 -4.77 0.07 11.49
N ARG A 46 -5.24 1.33 11.62
CA ARG A 46 -6.39 1.85 10.89
C ARG A 46 -5.99 2.78 9.77
N ARG A 47 -4.79 3.34 9.85
CA ARG A 47 -4.25 4.26 8.86
C ARG A 47 -2.75 4.01 8.69
N VAL A 48 -2.29 4.01 7.46
CA VAL A 48 -0.86 3.98 7.13
C VAL A 48 -0.52 5.29 6.43
N ARG A 49 0.49 5.98 6.94
CA ARG A 49 1.01 7.20 6.33
C ARG A 49 2.48 6.98 5.99
N ILE A 50 2.78 7.01 4.71
CA ILE A 50 4.15 6.88 4.21
C ILE A 50 4.61 8.26 3.72
N CYS A 51 5.70 8.74 4.31
CA CYS A 51 6.15 10.11 4.08
C CYS A 51 7.04 10.24 2.85
N VAL A 52 7.14 11.48 2.36
CA VAL A 52 8.01 11.83 1.22
C VAL A 52 9.45 11.37 1.49
N GLY A 53 10.09 10.81 0.49
CA GLY A 53 11.42 10.22 0.56
C GLY A 53 11.41 8.71 0.30
N MET A 54 10.31 8.03 0.67
CA MET A 54 10.17 6.61 0.40
C MET A 54 9.85 6.37 -1.08
N GLU A 55 10.52 5.40 -1.68
CA GLU A 55 10.39 5.06 -3.10
C GLU A 55 9.58 3.80 -3.36
N SER A 56 9.37 2.97 -2.34
CA SER A 56 8.56 1.75 -2.47
C SER A 56 7.84 1.38 -1.19
N VAL A 57 6.77 0.61 -1.34
CA VAL A 57 6.20 -0.18 -0.27
C VAL A 57 6.75 -1.59 -0.46
N GLY A 58 7.38 -2.14 0.57
CA GLY A 58 8.03 -3.45 0.49
C GLY A 58 7.04 -4.60 0.33
N ASP A 59 7.55 -5.73 -0.15
CA ASP A 59 6.75 -6.95 -0.25
C ASP A 59 6.19 -7.34 1.11
N CYS A 60 4.92 -7.68 1.16
CA CYS A 60 4.18 -8.10 2.35
C CYS A 60 4.13 -7.07 3.49
N ALA A 61 4.51 -5.82 3.23
CA ALA A 61 4.66 -4.81 4.28
C ALA A 61 3.39 -4.65 5.16
N PHE A 62 2.23 -4.56 4.54
CA PHE A 62 0.95 -4.36 5.23
C PHE A 62 -0.04 -5.50 4.98
N GLN A 63 0.49 -6.69 4.69
CA GLN A 63 -0.33 -7.87 4.47
C GLN A 63 -1.16 -8.17 5.72
N ASN A 64 -2.45 -8.41 5.51
CA ASN A 64 -3.42 -8.73 6.55
C ASN A 64 -3.61 -7.66 7.62
N CYS A 65 -3.41 -6.39 7.28
CA CYS A 65 -3.82 -5.28 8.13
C CYS A 65 -5.35 -5.12 8.00
N THR A 66 -6.09 -5.96 8.70
CA THR A 66 -7.54 -6.12 8.53
C THR A 66 -8.37 -4.93 9.03
N SER A 67 -7.78 -4.04 9.81
CA SER A 67 -8.43 -2.82 10.30
C SER A 67 -8.08 -1.59 9.48
N LEU A 68 -7.17 -1.73 8.51
CA LEU A 68 -6.67 -0.62 7.70
C LEU A 68 -7.77 -0.05 6.81
N LYS A 69 -8.08 1.24 7.00
CA LYS A 69 -9.13 1.96 6.26
C LYS A 69 -8.59 3.02 5.32
N GLU A 70 -7.43 3.60 5.64
CA GLU A 70 -6.85 4.70 4.88
C GLU A 70 -5.36 4.51 4.65
N VAL A 71 -4.91 4.86 3.45
CA VAL A 71 -3.50 4.83 3.08
C VAL A 71 -3.13 6.17 2.45
N GLU A 72 -2.10 6.83 2.99
CA GLU A 72 -1.49 8.02 2.39
C GLU A 72 -0.13 7.63 1.83
N LEU A 73 0.05 7.83 0.53
CA LEU A 73 1.26 7.47 -0.19
C LEU A 73 1.94 8.73 -0.76
N PRO A 74 3.28 8.83 -0.70
CA PRO A 74 3.99 10.01 -1.16
C PRO A 74 4.24 10.00 -2.68
N GLU A 75 4.46 11.17 -3.25
CA GLU A 75 4.77 11.32 -4.68
C GLU A 75 6.13 10.74 -5.07
N THR A 76 6.99 10.45 -4.09
CA THR A 76 8.29 9.80 -4.32
C THR A 76 8.15 8.30 -4.60
N LEU A 77 6.98 7.73 -4.36
CA LEU A 77 6.75 6.29 -4.47
C LEU A 77 6.75 5.86 -5.94
N VAL A 78 7.51 4.80 -6.26
CA VAL A 78 7.66 4.28 -7.62
C VAL A 78 6.93 2.96 -7.81
N TYR A 79 6.91 2.08 -6.79
CA TYR A 79 6.19 0.82 -6.90
C TYR A 79 5.62 0.34 -5.56
N LEU A 80 4.58 -0.50 -5.67
CA LEU A 80 4.00 -1.25 -4.56
C LEU A 80 4.43 -2.70 -4.70
N GLY A 81 5.01 -3.24 -3.64
CA GLY A 81 5.55 -4.60 -3.63
C GLY A 81 4.50 -5.70 -3.71
N VAL A 82 4.96 -6.93 -3.94
CA VAL A 82 4.12 -8.14 -3.97
C VAL A 82 3.44 -8.32 -2.61
N TYR A 83 2.14 -8.56 -2.61
CA TYR A 83 1.31 -8.71 -1.39
C TYR A 83 1.33 -7.52 -0.44
N SER A 84 1.78 -6.36 -0.86
CA SER A 84 2.00 -5.22 0.05
C SER A 84 0.77 -4.82 0.87
N PHE A 85 -0.43 -4.93 0.31
CA PHE A 85 -1.70 -4.67 0.99
C PHE A 85 -2.68 -5.84 0.88
N ARG A 86 -2.18 -7.05 0.62
CA ARG A 86 -3.03 -8.23 0.53
C ARG A 86 -3.81 -8.44 1.82
N GLY A 87 -5.11 -8.71 1.70
CA GLY A 87 -5.94 -9.00 2.87
C GLY A 87 -6.32 -7.81 3.73
N CYS A 88 -6.14 -6.59 3.22
CA CYS A 88 -6.60 -5.36 3.89
C CYS A 88 -8.12 -5.23 3.70
N THR A 89 -8.88 -6.02 4.44
CA THR A 89 -10.32 -6.22 4.21
C THR A 89 -11.22 -5.06 4.63
N ALA A 90 -10.66 -4.03 5.29
CA ALA A 90 -11.40 -2.82 5.66
C ALA A 90 -11.10 -1.62 4.75
N LEU A 91 -10.14 -1.76 3.83
CA LEU A 91 -9.70 -0.69 2.94
C LEU A 91 -10.76 -0.48 1.83
N ARG A 92 -11.31 0.75 1.74
CA ARG A 92 -12.41 1.05 0.82
C ARG A 92 -11.99 1.84 -0.41
N ASP A 93 -11.08 2.78 -0.24
CA ASP A 93 -10.63 3.66 -1.32
C ASP A 93 -9.12 3.74 -1.32
N VAL A 94 -8.51 3.71 -2.50
CA VAL A 94 -7.08 3.92 -2.67
C VAL A 94 -6.85 4.92 -3.79
N LYS A 95 -6.09 5.96 -3.49
CA LYS A 95 -5.61 6.91 -4.48
C LYS A 95 -4.11 6.76 -4.61
N LEU A 96 -3.66 6.29 -5.76
CA LEU A 96 -2.24 6.15 -6.05
C LEU A 96 -1.66 7.47 -6.55
N PRO A 97 -0.52 7.93 -6.00
CA PRO A 97 0.07 9.21 -6.39
C PRO A 97 0.73 9.13 -7.75
N GLU A 98 0.91 10.30 -8.39
CA GLU A 98 1.76 10.40 -9.56
C GLU A 98 3.18 9.96 -9.19
N GLY A 99 3.82 9.23 -10.08
CA GLY A 99 5.14 8.65 -9.86
C GLY A 99 5.12 7.12 -9.78
N ILE A 100 4.03 6.51 -9.31
CA ILE A 100 3.91 5.06 -9.29
C ILE A 100 3.91 4.53 -10.71
N CYS A 101 4.85 3.62 -10.99
CA CYS A 101 5.01 2.98 -12.29
C CYS A 101 4.50 1.55 -12.30
N ILE A 102 4.61 0.84 -11.17
CA ILE A 102 4.31 -0.59 -11.10
C ILE A 102 3.51 -0.91 -9.84
N ILE A 103 2.42 -1.66 -10.03
CA ILE A 103 1.72 -2.35 -8.96
C ILE A 103 2.07 -3.82 -9.11
N CYS A 104 2.82 -4.36 -8.16
CA CYS A 104 3.31 -5.74 -8.23
C CYS A 104 2.20 -6.77 -8.00
N ALA A 105 2.52 -8.03 -8.25
CA ALA A 105 1.56 -9.12 -8.18
C ALA A 105 0.85 -9.17 -6.84
N LYS A 106 -0.47 -9.29 -6.89
CA LYS A 106 -1.35 -9.46 -5.73
C LYS A 106 -1.23 -8.35 -4.67
N ALA A 107 -0.77 -7.14 -5.06
CA ALA A 107 -0.56 -6.03 -4.11
C ALA A 107 -1.82 -5.71 -3.29
N PHE A 108 -3.00 -5.73 -3.90
CA PHE A 108 -4.28 -5.51 -3.25
C PHE A 108 -5.18 -6.75 -3.28
N HIS A 109 -4.61 -7.93 -3.37
CA HIS A 109 -5.37 -9.17 -3.42
C HIS A 109 -6.22 -9.34 -2.17
N ASN A 110 -7.49 -9.69 -2.34
CA ASN A 110 -8.44 -9.90 -1.25
C ASN A 110 -8.65 -8.67 -0.34
N CYS A 111 -8.69 -7.50 -0.94
CA CYS A 111 -9.17 -6.29 -0.28
C CYS A 111 -10.69 -6.22 -0.49
N SER A 112 -11.42 -7.06 0.24
CA SER A 112 -12.84 -7.35 -0.03
C SER A 112 -13.78 -6.16 0.11
N ALA A 113 -13.38 -5.10 0.81
CA ALA A 113 -14.15 -3.87 0.95
C ALA A 113 -13.74 -2.77 -0.04
N LEU A 114 -12.71 -3.01 -0.85
CA LEU A 114 -12.18 -2.00 -1.77
C LEU A 114 -13.20 -1.71 -2.86
N GLU A 115 -13.71 -0.48 -2.89
CA GLU A 115 -14.77 -0.04 -3.81
C GLU A 115 -14.23 0.80 -4.95
N LYS A 116 -13.18 1.59 -4.69
CA LYS A 116 -12.68 2.59 -5.63
C LYS A 116 -11.16 2.67 -5.62
N VAL A 117 -10.58 2.75 -6.82
CA VAL A 117 -9.14 2.95 -7.01
C VAL A 117 -8.93 4.08 -8.01
N GLU A 118 -8.05 5.03 -7.68
CA GLU A 118 -7.59 6.06 -8.60
C GLU A 118 -6.17 5.75 -9.05
N LEU A 119 -5.97 5.69 -10.37
CA LEU A 119 -4.70 5.32 -10.99
C LEU A 119 -4.06 6.52 -11.68
N PRO A 120 -2.76 6.79 -11.47
CA PRO A 120 -2.07 7.93 -12.09
C PRO A 120 -1.65 7.63 -13.53
N VAL A 121 -1.36 8.68 -14.27
CA VAL A 121 -0.84 8.59 -15.65
C VAL A 121 0.51 7.87 -15.69
N SER A 122 1.32 8.01 -14.65
CA SER A 122 2.64 7.40 -14.55
C SER A 122 2.62 5.87 -14.54
N LEU A 123 1.47 5.26 -14.21
CA LEU A 123 1.35 3.80 -14.09
C LEU A 123 1.59 3.12 -15.43
N LYS A 124 2.53 2.17 -15.47
CA LYS A 124 2.91 1.45 -16.68
C LYS A 124 2.56 -0.03 -16.63
N ASN A 125 2.50 -0.61 -15.44
CA ASN A 125 2.25 -2.03 -15.30
C ASN A 125 1.47 -2.35 -14.04
N ILE A 126 0.47 -3.20 -14.19
CA ILE A 126 -0.27 -3.82 -13.10
C ILE A 126 -0.05 -5.31 -13.26
N ASP A 127 0.66 -5.91 -12.32
CA ASP A 127 1.02 -7.32 -12.39
C ASP A 127 -0.15 -8.24 -12.07
N MET A 128 0.09 -9.50 -12.28
CA MET A 128 -0.89 -10.56 -12.13
C MET A 128 -1.66 -10.49 -10.81
N ARG A 129 -2.98 -10.49 -10.91
CA ARG A 129 -3.91 -10.58 -9.77
C ARG A 129 -3.75 -9.46 -8.73
N ALA A 130 -3.24 -8.30 -9.14
CA ALA A 130 -3.04 -7.16 -8.23
C ALA A 130 -4.32 -6.81 -7.46
N PHE A 131 -5.49 -6.89 -8.10
CA PHE A 131 -6.79 -6.60 -7.51
C PHE A 131 -7.71 -7.83 -7.46
N ALA A 132 -7.17 -9.02 -7.51
CA ALA A 132 -7.98 -10.23 -7.49
C ALA A 132 -8.71 -10.40 -6.15
N LYS A 133 -9.94 -10.89 -6.20
CA LYS A 133 -10.84 -11.07 -5.05
C LYS A 133 -11.24 -9.76 -4.36
N ASP A 134 -11.16 -8.65 -5.07
CA ASP A 134 -11.70 -7.38 -4.62
C ASP A 134 -13.14 -7.27 -5.11
N GLU A 135 -14.01 -8.05 -4.48
CA GLU A 135 -15.39 -8.25 -4.95
C GLU A 135 -16.25 -6.98 -4.90
N ALA A 136 -15.90 -6.02 -4.07
CA ALA A 136 -16.61 -4.75 -3.98
C ALA A 136 -16.13 -3.71 -5.01
N LEU A 137 -15.03 -3.96 -5.71
CA LEU A 137 -14.43 -2.99 -6.62
C LEU A 137 -15.34 -2.74 -7.82
N HIS A 138 -15.86 -1.53 -7.94
CA HIS A 138 -16.77 -1.14 -9.01
C HIS A 138 -16.38 0.16 -9.71
N THR A 139 -15.38 0.90 -9.17
CA THR A 139 -14.96 2.18 -9.73
C THR A 139 -13.45 2.23 -9.85
N VAL A 140 -12.95 2.37 -11.06
CA VAL A 140 -11.54 2.61 -11.36
C VAL A 140 -11.46 3.91 -12.13
N ILE A 141 -10.75 4.90 -11.57
CA ILE A 141 -10.54 6.19 -12.22
C ILE A 141 -9.10 6.25 -12.68
N TYR A 142 -8.91 6.36 -13.98
CA TYR A 142 -7.60 6.55 -14.57
C TYR A 142 -7.46 8.01 -15.00
N HIS A 143 -6.40 8.68 -14.56
CA HIS A 143 -6.19 10.11 -14.81
C HIS A 143 -5.54 10.41 -16.16
N GLY A 144 -5.22 9.41 -16.95
CA GLY A 144 -4.71 9.56 -18.30
C GLY A 144 -5.79 9.55 -19.37
N THR A 145 -5.38 9.59 -20.62
CA THR A 145 -6.27 9.47 -21.76
C THR A 145 -6.57 8.00 -22.08
N GLU A 146 -7.58 7.76 -22.91
CA GLU A 146 -7.90 6.42 -23.40
C GLU A 146 -6.69 5.79 -24.12
N ALA A 147 -5.99 6.56 -24.93
CA ALA A 147 -4.78 6.09 -25.64
C ALA A 147 -3.66 5.69 -24.69
N GLN A 148 -3.52 6.39 -23.55
CA GLN A 148 -2.52 6.07 -22.54
C GLN A 148 -2.88 4.80 -21.75
N TRP A 149 -4.19 4.52 -21.61
CA TRP A 149 -4.66 3.32 -20.92
C TRP A 149 -4.34 2.03 -21.70
N GLU A 150 -4.33 2.09 -23.01
CA GLU A 150 -4.01 0.97 -23.90
C GLU A 150 -2.52 0.61 -23.87
#